data_f5c7fa4502ace6af5417ec42cea87a44
#
_entry.id   f5c7fa4502ace6af5417ec42cea87a44
#
_cell.length_a   1.000
_cell.length_b   1.000
_cell.length_c   1.000
_cell.angle_alpha   90.00
_cell.angle_beta   90.00
_cell.angle_gamma   90.00
#
_symmetry.space_group_name_H-M   'P 1'
#
loop_
_entity.id
_entity.type
_entity.pdbx_description
1 polymer ?
#
loop_
_entity_poly.entity_id
_entity_poly.type
_entity_poly.pdbx_seq_one_letter_code
_entity_poly.pdbx_strand_id
1 'polypeptide(L)'
;MKATQPPQTGDRQHAQAPEDAGGLEGKLDDEDYPAYSMGRAAEMLDVTPAFLRSLDTARLIVPQRSPGGHRRYSRYQLRLAQRARDLVDQGTPLEAACRIIILEDQLAEAQRINAQLQRDRAERQPPPDTA
;
A
#
# COMPACT_ATOMS: atom_id res chain seq x y z
N MET A 1 6.02 -32.25 -23.28
CA MET A 1 6.33 -31.83 -22.98
C MET A 1 6.37 -30.90 -22.58
N LYS A 2 6.36 -30.87 -22.34
CA LYS A 2 6.44 -30.09 -21.86
C LYS A 2 6.56 -29.16 -21.44
N ALA A 3 6.56 -29.09 -21.35
CA ALA A 3 6.69 -28.20 -20.89
C ALA A 3 6.82 -27.49 -20.28
N THR A 4 6.86 -27.55 -20.11
CA THR A 4 6.98 -26.84 -19.45
C THR A 4 7.07 -25.96 -18.88
N GLN A 5 7.03 -25.81 -18.66
CA GLN A 5 7.10 -24.98 -18.03
C GLN A 5 7.39 -24.13 -17.74
N PRO A 6 7.47 -24.08 -17.63
CA PRO A 6 7.78 -23.13 -17.12
C PRO A 6 7.91 -22.36 -16.66
N PRO A 7 8.05 -22.34 -16.64
CA PRO A 7 8.21 -21.47 -16.02
C PRO A 7 7.99 -20.82 -15.42
N GLN A 8 7.75 -20.95 -15.29
CA GLN A 8 7.55 -20.31 -14.72
C GLN A 8 7.90 -19.67 -14.16
N THR A 9 8.12 -20.07 -14.13
CA THR A 9 8.50 -19.45 -13.49
C THR A 9 8.69 -18.62 -13.16
N GLY A 10 8.63 -18.74 -13.20
CA GLY A 10 8.86 -17.93 -12.67
C GLY A 10 8.75 -17.34 -12.19
N ASP A 11 8.68 -17.47 -12.10
CA ASP A 11 8.63 -16.88 -11.51
C ASP A 11 8.75 -16.31 -10.83
N ARG A 12 8.76 -16.29 -10.68
CA ARG A 12 8.79 -15.71 -9.91
C ARG A 12 9.48 -15.25 -9.38
N GLN A 13 9.76 -15.36 -9.39
CA GLN A 13 10.33 -14.99 -8.77
C GLN A 13 10.77 -14.25 -8.38
N HIS A 14 10.69 -14.34 -8.25
CA HIS A 14 10.98 -13.73 -7.64
C HIS A 14 11.36 -13.36 -6.98
N ALA A 15 11.47 -13.58 -6.95
CA ALA A 15 11.72 -13.36 -6.15
C ALA A 15 11.88 -13.34 -5.47
N GLN A 16 11.93 -13.60 -5.32
CA GLN A 16 12.00 -13.66 -4.65
C GLN A 16 12.32 -13.69 -3.75
N ALA A 17 12.68 -14.05 -4.01
CA ALA A 17 13.31 -14.44 -3.00
C ALA A 17 13.04 -14.36 -1.69
N PRO A 18 13.41 -13.72 -1.28
CA PRO A 18 13.15 -13.63 0.11
C PRO A 18 11.75 -13.83 0.44
N GLU A 19 10.97 -13.76 -0.53
CA GLU A 19 9.65 -13.91 -0.19
C GLU A 19 9.40 -15.25 0.35
N ASP A 20 10.14 -16.18 -0.07
CA ASP A 20 9.92 -17.41 0.53
C ASP A 20 10.50 -17.44 1.89
N ALA A 21 11.48 -16.68 2.17
CA ALA A 21 11.96 -16.58 3.51
C ALA A 21 10.88 -16.04 4.40
N GLY A 22 10.04 -15.19 3.89
CA GLY A 22 8.95 -14.73 4.66
C GLY A 22 7.85 -15.75 4.78
N GLY A 23 7.55 -16.42 3.69
CA GLY A 23 6.40 -17.28 3.69
C GLY A 23 5.18 -16.56 4.19
N LEU A 24 4.44 -17.24 5.09
CA LEU A 24 3.26 -16.65 5.67
C LEU A 24 3.60 -15.43 6.52
N GLU A 25 4.67 -15.51 7.28
CA GLU A 25 5.05 -14.38 8.12
C GLU A 25 5.38 -13.15 7.29
N GLY A 26 6.07 -13.35 6.17
CA GLY A 26 6.36 -12.25 5.29
C GLY A 26 5.12 -11.59 4.75
N LYS A 27 4.14 -12.39 4.38
CA LYS A 27 2.87 -11.85 3.89
C LYS A 27 2.11 -11.11 4.98
N LEU A 28 2.15 -11.62 6.20
CA LEU A 28 1.46 -10.96 7.31
C LEU A 28 2.12 -9.62 7.65
N ASP A 29 3.43 -9.53 7.48
CA ASP A 29 4.15 -8.30 7.78
C ASP A 29 4.13 -7.29 6.65
N ASP A 30 3.76 -7.71 5.45
CA ASP A 30 3.78 -6.83 4.28
C ASP A 30 2.50 -6.03 4.25
N GLU A 31 2.62 -4.73 4.47
CA GLU A 31 1.47 -3.84 4.48
C GLU A 31 0.80 -3.74 3.13
N ASP A 32 1.52 -4.04 2.08
CA ASP A 32 0.98 -3.94 0.72
C ASP A 32 0.43 -5.25 0.21
N TYR A 33 0.50 -6.32 1.00
CA TYR A 33 -0.03 -7.60 0.55
C TYR A 33 -1.56 -7.55 0.51
N PRO A 34 -2.16 -7.91 -0.64
CA PRO A 34 -3.63 -7.79 -0.79
C PRO A 34 -4.35 -8.96 -0.13
N ALA A 35 -4.45 -8.93 1.18
CA ALA A 35 -4.94 -10.06 1.96
C ALA A 35 -6.44 -10.04 2.23
N TYR A 36 -7.10 -8.90 2.10
CA TYR A 36 -8.47 -8.76 2.61
C TYR A 36 -9.47 -8.61 1.50
N SER A 37 -10.56 -9.40 1.57
CA SER A 37 -11.65 -9.27 0.63
C SER A 37 -12.44 -7.99 0.91
N MET A 38 -13.27 -7.57 -0.06
CA MET A 38 -14.11 -6.40 0.16
C MET A 38 -15.05 -6.61 1.33
N GLY A 39 -15.64 -7.78 1.45
CA GLY A 39 -16.55 -8.04 2.57
C GLY A 39 -15.84 -7.93 3.91
N ARG A 40 -14.64 -8.50 4.00
CA ARG A 40 -13.89 -8.44 5.25
C ARG A 40 -13.47 -7.01 5.54
N ALA A 41 -13.01 -6.29 4.51
CA ALA A 41 -12.60 -4.90 4.68
C ALA A 41 -13.76 -4.04 5.16
N ALA A 42 -14.92 -4.21 4.54
CA ALA A 42 -16.11 -3.43 4.94
C ALA A 42 -16.48 -3.73 6.39
N GLU A 43 -16.39 -4.99 6.78
CA GLU A 43 -16.72 -5.40 8.14
C GLU A 43 -15.73 -4.79 9.13
N MET A 44 -14.43 -4.89 8.83
CA MET A 44 -13.40 -4.38 9.73
C MET A 44 -13.48 -2.87 9.92
N LEU A 45 -13.84 -2.16 8.87
CA LEU A 45 -13.90 -0.71 8.90
C LEU A 45 -15.28 -0.18 9.27
N ASP A 46 -16.26 -1.07 9.37
CA ASP A 46 -17.64 -0.68 9.65
C ASP A 46 -18.13 0.31 8.60
N VAL A 47 -17.92 -0.03 7.34
CA VAL A 47 -18.39 0.77 6.22
C VAL A 47 -19.11 -0.16 5.25
N THR A 48 -19.78 0.43 4.27
CA THR A 48 -20.48 -0.37 3.26
C THR A 48 -19.53 -0.71 2.11
N PRO A 49 -19.79 -1.79 1.39
CA PRO A 49 -19.04 -2.03 0.15
C PRO A 49 -19.14 -0.88 -0.84
N ALA A 50 -20.29 -0.19 -0.86
CA ALA A 50 -20.45 0.98 -1.73
C ALA A 50 -19.45 2.06 -1.40
N PHE A 51 -19.18 2.26 -0.10
CA PHE A 51 -18.20 3.25 0.32
C PHE A 51 -16.81 2.86 -0.21
N LEU A 52 -16.45 1.59 -0.09
CA LEU A 52 -15.16 1.15 -0.60
C LEU A 52 -15.06 1.30 -2.12
N ARG A 53 -16.13 1.01 -2.83
CA ARG A 53 -16.13 1.20 -4.28
C ARG A 53 -15.99 2.67 -4.65
N SER A 54 -16.56 3.56 -3.83
CA SER A 54 -16.41 4.99 -4.12
C SER A 54 -14.97 5.46 -3.94
N LEU A 55 -14.22 4.84 -3.03
CA LEU A 55 -12.80 5.16 -2.88
C LEU A 55 -11.99 4.69 -4.10
N ASP A 56 -12.39 3.58 -4.70
CA ASP A 56 -11.78 3.12 -5.94
C ASP A 56 -12.09 4.10 -7.08
N THR A 57 -13.33 4.53 -7.18
CA THR A 57 -13.73 5.49 -8.20
C THR A 57 -12.95 6.80 -8.04
N ALA A 58 -12.72 7.23 -6.83
CA ALA A 58 -11.97 8.45 -6.54
C ALA A 58 -10.46 8.25 -6.66
N ARG A 59 -10.02 7.05 -6.96
CA ARG A 59 -8.60 6.71 -7.14
C ARG A 59 -7.77 6.85 -5.88
N LEU A 60 -8.41 6.86 -4.72
CA LEU A 60 -7.65 6.81 -3.48
C LEU A 60 -7.09 5.41 -3.26
N ILE A 61 -7.91 4.41 -3.51
CA ILE A 61 -7.54 3.02 -3.31
C ILE A 61 -7.90 2.26 -4.57
N VAL A 62 -6.88 1.65 -5.19
CA VAL A 62 -7.11 0.80 -6.36
C VAL A 62 -6.75 -0.62 -5.93
N PRO A 63 -7.75 -1.41 -5.53
CA PRO A 63 -7.46 -2.75 -5.01
C PRO A 63 -6.98 -3.68 -6.10
N GLN A 64 -6.17 -4.64 -5.69
CA GLN A 64 -5.80 -5.70 -6.61
C GLN A 64 -6.98 -6.65 -6.74
N ARG A 65 -6.94 -7.48 -7.77
CA ARG A 65 -7.99 -8.45 -7.99
C ARG A 65 -7.43 -9.85 -7.90
N SER A 66 -8.20 -10.72 -7.25
CA SER A 66 -7.85 -12.12 -7.20
C SER A 66 -8.04 -12.75 -8.59
N PRO A 67 -7.57 -13.97 -8.81
CA PRO A 67 -7.79 -14.62 -10.10
C PRO A 67 -9.27 -14.70 -10.49
N GLY A 68 -10.17 -14.74 -9.51
CA GLY A 68 -11.60 -14.75 -9.80
C GLY A 68 -12.21 -13.38 -10.03
N GLY A 69 -11.39 -12.32 -10.05
CA GLY A 69 -11.89 -10.98 -10.34
C GLY A 69 -12.39 -10.23 -9.13
N HIS A 70 -12.19 -10.75 -7.93
CA HIS A 70 -12.67 -10.10 -6.70
C HIS A 70 -11.62 -9.15 -6.16
N ARG A 71 -12.08 -8.04 -5.62
CA ARG A 71 -11.18 -7.04 -5.06
C ARG A 71 -10.48 -7.56 -3.82
N ARG A 72 -9.21 -7.18 -3.69
CA ARG A 72 -8.39 -7.54 -2.53
C ARG A 72 -7.68 -6.29 -2.04
N TYR A 73 -7.72 -6.07 -0.75
CA TYR A 73 -7.18 -4.86 -0.13
C TYR A 73 -6.00 -5.21 0.77
N SER A 74 -5.02 -4.31 0.81
CA SER A 74 -3.88 -4.43 1.71
C SER A 74 -4.18 -3.69 3.01
N ARG A 75 -3.36 -3.94 4.03
CA ARG A 75 -3.49 -3.19 5.29
C ARG A 75 -3.28 -1.70 5.09
N TYR A 76 -2.34 -1.35 4.24
CA TYR A 76 -2.10 0.06 3.92
C TYR A 76 -3.36 0.69 3.34
N GLN A 77 -3.99 -0.01 2.40
CA GLN A 77 -5.22 0.49 1.80
C GLN A 77 -6.34 0.61 2.82
N LEU A 78 -6.42 -0.33 3.76
CA LEU A 78 -7.44 -0.24 4.80
C LEU A 78 -7.21 0.98 5.70
N ARG A 79 -5.96 1.33 5.97
CA ARG A 79 -5.68 2.54 6.74
C ARG A 79 -6.09 3.79 6.00
N LEU A 80 -5.88 3.83 4.68
CA LEU A 80 -6.35 4.96 3.90
C LEU A 80 -7.87 5.04 3.92
N ALA A 81 -8.54 3.90 3.83
CA ALA A 81 -10.00 3.88 3.87
C ALA A 81 -10.51 4.36 5.23
N GLN A 82 -9.85 3.96 6.31
CA GLN A 82 -10.22 4.42 7.64
C GLN A 82 -10.08 5.93 7.75
N ARG A 83 -8.98 6.46 7.23
CA ARG A 83 -8.76 7.90 7.23
C ARG A 83 -9.85 8.63 6.46
N ALA A 84 -10.24 8.08 5.31
CA ALA A 84 -11.30 8.66 4.52
C ALA A 84 -12.62 8.66 5.27
N ARG A 85 -12.92 7.54 5.93
CA ARG A 85 -14.14 7.44 6.71
C ARG A 85 -14.15 8.48 7.83
N ASP A 86 -13.03 8.65 8.52
CA ASP A 86 -12.94 9.62 9.61
C ASP A 86 -13.22 11.03 9.11
N LEU A 87 -12.64 11.38 7.97
CA LEU A 87 -12.86 12.71 7.41
C LEU A 87 -14.31 12.92 7.00
N VAL A 88 -14.91 11.91 6.38
CA VAL A 88 -16.31 12.01 5.97
C VAL A 88 -17.21 12.12 7.20
N ASP A 89 -16.90 11.37 8.25
CA ASP A 89 -17.68 11.46 9.49
C ASP A 89 -17.58 12.83 10.13
N GLN A 90 -16.48 13.55 9.89
CA GLN A 90 -16.30 14.89 10.40
C GLN A 90 -16.95 15.95 9.52
N GLY A 91 -17.57 15.54 8.42
CA GLY A 91 -18.26 16.44 7.54
C GLY A 91 -17.52 16.79 6.28
N THR A 92 -16.36 16.21 6.04
CA THR A 92 -15.61 16.48 4.81
C THR A 92 -16.24 15.72 3.66
N PRO A 93 -16.56 16.38 2.53
CA PRO A 93 -17.06 15.66 1.37
C PRO A 93 -16.07 14.60 0.91
N LEU A 94 -16.59 13.49 0.40
CA LEU A 94 -15.76 12.35 0.04
C LEU A 94 -14.64 12.72 -0.92
N GLU A 95 -14.95 13.50 -1.95
CA GLU A 95 -13.95 13.90 -2.93
C GLU A 95 -12.81 14.67 -2.28
N ALA A 96 -13.18 15.61 -1.40
CA ALA A 96 -12.17 16.40 -0.69
C ALA A 96 -11.37 15.52 0.26
N ALA A 97 -12.03 14.59 0.94
CA ALA A 97 -11.33 13.68 1.84
C ALA A 97 -10.28 12.88 1.08
N CYS A 98 -10.64 12.36 -0.08
CA CYS A 98 -9.69 11.58 -0.87
C CYS A 98 -8.52 12.43 -1.33
N ARG A 99 -8.78 13.67 -1.74
CA ARG A 99 -7.72 14.57 -2.17
C ARG A 99 -6.77 14.90 -1.01
N ILE A 100 -7.33 15.13 0.17
CA ILE A 100 -6.52 15.41 1.36
C ILE A 100 -5.58 14.24 1.63
N ILE A 101 -6.12 13.03 1.59
CA ILE A 101 -5.32 11.85 1.92
C ILE A 101 -4.22 11.63 0.89
N ILE A 102 -4.53 11.81 -0.39
CA ILE A 102 -3.52 11.69 -1.43
C ILE A 102 -2.39 12.68 -1.20
N LEU A 103 -2.74 13.91 -0.87
CA LEU A 103 -1.73 14.94 -0.62
C LEU A 103 -0.93 14.65 0.64
N GLU A 104 -1.59 14.15 1.69
CA GLU A 104 -0.87 13.74 2.90
C GLU A 104 0.14 12.64 2.60
N ASP A 105 -0.27 11.69 1.79
CA ASP A 105 0.61 10.57 1.44
C ASP A 105 1.80 11.05 0.60
N GLN A 106 1.55 11.94 -0.35
CA GLN A 106 2.62 12.51 -1.16
C GLN A 106 3.58 13.33 -0.32
N LEU A 107 3.04 14.08 0.64
CA LEU A 107 3.88 14.87 1.53
C LEU A 107 4.76 13.96 2.38
N ALA A 108 4.19 12.91 2.93
CA ALA A 108 4.96 11.97 3.75
C ALA A 108 6.08 11.34 2.94
N GLU A 109 5.78 10.98 1.68
CA GLU A 109 6.79 10.39 0.82
C GLU A 109 7.90 11.38 0.50
N ALA A 110 7.52 12.62 0.19
CA ALA A 110 8.51 13.66 -0.11
C ALA A 110 9.40 13.91 1.11
N GLN A 111 8.82 13.90 2.30
CA GLN A 111 9.60 14.10 3.52
C GLN A 111 10.57 12.96 3.76
N ARG A 112 10.14 11.71 3.48
CA ARG A 112 11.05 10.55 3.62
C ARG A 112 12.21 10.65 2.65
N ILE A 113 11.92 11.02 1.41
CA ILE A 113 12.97 11.16 0.39
C ILE A 113 13.93 12.28 0.79
N ASN A 114 13.39 13.40 1.25
CA ASN A 114 14.21 14.53 1.64
C ASN A 114 15.13 14.18 2.80
N ALA A 115 14.59 13.46 3.80
CA ALA A 115 15.40 13.04 4.93
C ALA A 115 16.51 12.09 4.49
N GLN A 116 16.18 11.17 3.55
CA GLN A 116 17.19 10.24 3.06
C GLN A 116 18.29 10.99 2.30
N LEU A 117 17.92 11.96 1.48
CA LEU A 117 18.90 12.75 0.75
C LEU A 117 19.80 13.52 1.69
N GLN A 118 19.23 14.04 2.78
CA GLN A 118 20.05 14.75 3.76
C GLN A 118 21.02 13.83 4.46
N ARG A 119 20.59 12.61 4.78
CA ARG A 119 21.48 11.62 5.38
C ARG A 119 22.60 11.24 4.42
N ASP A 120 22.24 11.02 3.15
CA ASP A 120 23.23 10.65 2.15
C ASP A 120 24.24 11.76 1.97
N ARG A 121 23.78 13.02 1.97
CA ARG A 121 24.69 14.15 1.84
C ARG A 121 25.62 14.23 3.03
N ALA A 122 25.12 14.02 4.22
CA ALA A 122 25.94 14.07 5.42
C ALA A 122 27.02 12.99 5.38
N GLU A 123 26.66 11.81 4.89
CA GLU A 123 27.62 10.71 4.82
C GLU A 123 28.71 10.97 3.78
N ARG A 124 28.37 11.68 2.71
CA ARG A 124 29.34 11.95 1.66
C ARG A 124 30.27 13.13 1.98
N GLN A 125 29.84 13.98 2.90
CA GLN A 125 30.68 15.10 3.26
C GLN A 125 31.82 14.62 4.15
N PRO A 126 33.05 15.11 3.91
CA PRO A 126 34.12 14.75 4.83
C PRO A 126 33.85 15.39 6.18
N PRO A 127 34.35 14.79 7.25
CA PRO A 127 34.14 15.37 8.57
C PRO A 127 34.81 16.74 8.61
N PRO A 128 34.29 17.63 9.44
CA PRO A 128 34.91 18.94 9.54
C PRO A 128 36.36 18.81 9.99
N ASP A 129 37.15 19.68 9.45
CA ASP A 129 38.54 19.70 9.81
C ASP A 129 38.64 20.31 11.19
N THR A 130 39.13 19.54 12.14
CA THR A 130 39.21 20.00 13.52
C THR A 130 40.60 20.40 13.93
N ALA A 131 41.45 20.53 12.98
CA ALA A 131 42.85 20.80 13.27
C ALA A 131 43.08 22.00 14.17
#